data_4b0d39c3d612f036a81413602fc76195
#
_entry.id   4b0d39c3d612f036a81413602fc76195
#
_cell.length_a   1.000
_cell.length_b   1.000
_cell.length_c   1.000
_cell.angle_alpha   90.00
_cell.angle_beta   90.00
_cell.angle_gamma   90.00
#
_symmetry.space_group_name_H-M   'P 1'
#
loop_
_entity.id
_entity.type
_entity.pdbx_description
1 polymer ?
#
loop_
_entity_poly.entity_id
_entity_poly.type
_entity_poly.pdbx_seq_one_letter_code
_entity_poly.pdbx_strand_id
1 'polypeptide(L)'
;MALIVLGGVAWYAIFAATKPQQAAPPSAGAEQLVRADSHRLTAPAEEKARLVEFLDFECPSCGAVHPFVEELKAEFGDRITFVNRYFPLSAHPNSGQAALAAEAAAQQGQYQQMAAKLFENQSQWAGSQQSQAPLFRTYAGQLGLDLAQFDAVVADQKTEDRILADIADGNALGVNGTPTFFLNGEKLTLSTKADFRQKLADTVK
;
A
#
# COMPACT_ATOMS: atom_id res chain seq x y z
N MET A 1 -66.25 -19.27 -15.23
CA MET A 1 -65.25 -18.15 -14.95
C MET A 1 -64.33 -18.57 -13.81
N ALA A 2 -63.25 -19.19 -14.11
CA ALA A 2 -62.17 -19.46 -13.14
C ALA A 2 -60.89 -19.88 -13.87
N LEU A 3 -60.09 -18.93 -14.38
CA LEU A 3 -58.79 -19.18 -14.99
C LEU A 3 -58.01 -17.86 -15.14
N ILE A 4 -57.71 -17.12 -14.04
CA ILE A 4 -56.71 -16.04 -14.03
C ILE A 4 -56.20 -15.83 -12.58
N VAL A 5 -55.48 -16.77 -11.99
CA VAL A 5 -54.78 -16.52 -10.70
C VAL A 5 -53.38 -17.20 -10.64
N LEU A 6 -52.98 -18.01 -11.62
CA LEU A 6 -51.73 -18.75 -11.54
C LEU A 6 -50.51 -18.08 -12.16
N GLY A 7 -50.68 -16.93 -12.85
CA GLY A 7 -49.53 -16.24 -13.52
C GLY A 7 -48.76 -15.23 -12.64
N GLY A 8 -49.38 -14.73 -11.55
CA GLY A 8 -48.78 -13.65 -10.73
C GLY A 8 -47.74 -14.11 -9.69
N VAL A 9 -47.85 -15.34 -9.23
CA VAL A 9 -47.01 -15.85 -8.13
C VAL A 9 -45.63 -16.28 -8.64
N ALA A 10 -45.54 -16.79 -9.86
CA ALA A 10 -44.23 -17.21 -10.45
C ALA A 10 -43.34 -16.03 -10.82
N TRP A 11 -43.94 -14.89 -11.21
CA TRP A 11 -43.13 -13.70 -11.58
C TRP A 11 -42.59 -12.97 -10.36
N TYR A 12 -43.30 -12.97 -9.24
CA TYR A 12 -42.82 -12.36 -7.98
C TYR A 12 -41.67 -13.17 -7.35
N ALA A 13 -41.66 -14.50 -7.51
CA ALA A 13 -40.61 -15.36 -6.99
C ALA A 13 -39.27 -15.19 -7.74
N ILE A 14 -39.30 -14.88 -9.06
CA ILE A 14 -38.07 -14.65 -9.87
C ILE A 14 -37.47 -13.26 -9.59
N PHE A 15 -38.31 -12.25 -9.29
CA PHE A 15 -37.84 -10.90 -8.97
C PHE A 15 -37.31 -10.76 -7.53
N ALA A 16 -37.72 -11.62 -6.61
CA ALA A 16 -37.22 -11.62 -5.23
C ALA A 16 -35.84 -12.28 -5.07
N ALA A 17 -35.39 -13.06 -6.08
CA ALA A 17 -34.09 -13.79 -6.01
C ALA A 17 -32.89 -13.01 -6.52
N THR A 18 -33.04 -11.79 -7.07
CA THR A 18 -31.98 -10.95 -7.57
C THR A 18 -31.85 -9.62 -6.82
N LYS A 19 -31.83 -9.66 -5.50
CA LYS A 19 -31.25 -8.53 -4.77
C LYS A 19 -29.76 -8.59 -4.98
N PRO A 20 -29.11 -7.50 -5.49
CA PRO A 20 -27.66 -7.43 -5.48
C PRO A 20 -27.24 -7.62 -4.02
N GLN A 21 -26.39 -8.61 -3.78
CA GLN A 21 -25.79 -8.82 -2.48
C GLN A 21 -24.96 -7.56 -2.20
N GLN A 22 -25.52 -6.66 -1.40
CA GLN A 22 -24.78 -5.50 -0.91
C GLN A 22 -23.53 -6.07 -0.22
N ALA A 23 -22.36 -5.75 -0.76
CA ALA A 23 -21.11 -6.06 -0.11
C ALA A 23 -21.22 -5.58 1.35
N ALA A 24 -20.92 -6.46 2.28
CA ALA A 24 -20.89 -6.08 3.69
C ALA A 24 -20.03 -4.82 3.85
N PRO A 25 -20.43 -3.86 4.68
CA PRO A 25 -19.60 -2.69 4.95
C PRO A 25 -18.21 -3.18 5.36
N PRO A 26 -17.13 -2.54 4.88
CA PRO A 26 -15.77 -2.94 5.22
C PRO A 26 -15.67 -3.00 6.75
N SER A 27 -15.07 -4.06 7.28
CA SER A 27 -14.77 -4.13 8.71
C SER A 27 -13.90 -2.92 9.08
N ALA A 28 -14.02 -2.41 10.31
CA ALA A 28 -13.24 -1.25 10.78
C ALA A 28 -11.73 -1.41 10.49
N GLY A 29 -11.20 -2.64 10.53
CA GLY A 29 -9.85 -2.97 10.13
C GLY A 29 -9.54 -2.78 8.64
N ALA A 30 -10.53 -2.83 7.74
CA ALA A 30 -10.30 -2.63 6.30
C ALA A 30 -10.02 -1.16 5.96
N GLU A 31 -10.65 -0.21 6.65
CA GLU A 31 -10.38 1.23 6.49
C GLU A 31 -9.01 1.61 7.05
N GLN A 32 -8.57 0.96 8.14
CA GLN A 32 -7.24 1.16 8.71
C GLN A 32 -6.14 0.57 7.82
N LEU A 33 -6.41 -0.50 7.07
CA LEU A 33 -5.44 -1.08 6.14
C LEU A 33 -5.21 -0.22 4.92
N VAL A 34 -6.27 0.38 4.35
CA VAL A 34 -6.17 1.19 3.14
C VAL A 34 -7.02 2.44 3.27
N ARG A 35 -6.37 3.59 3.38
CA ARG A 35 -6.99 4.92 3.37
C ARG A 35 -7.20 5.41 1.93
N ALA A 36 -7.96 6.47 1.75
CA ALA A 36 -8.18 7.08 0.44
C ALA A 36 -6.87 7.60 -0.18
N ASP A 37 -5.94 8.05 0.66
CA ASP A 37 -4.63 8.61 0.32
C ASP A 37 -3.49 7.57 0.34
N SER A 38 -3.76 6.27 0.55
CA SER A 38 -2.75 5.22 0.48
C SER A 38 -2.17 5.07 -0.93
N HIS A 39 -0.87 4.77 -1.02
CA HIS A 39 -0.17 4.60 -2.29
C HIS A 39 -0.52 3.26 -2.93
N ARG A 40 -1.43 3.30 -3.92
CA ARG A 40 -1.74 2.15 -4.76
C ARG A 40 -0.73 2.07 -5.89
N LEU A 41 0.07 1.00 -5.91
CA LEU A 41 1.13 0.78 -6.91
C LEU A 41 0.58 0.16 -8.19
N THR A 42 -0.55 -0.56 -8.07
CA THR A 42 -1.30 -1.16 -9.18
C THR A 42 -2.79 -0.85 -9.03
N ALA A 43 -3.51 -0.85 -10.15
CA ALA A 43 -4.94 -0.62 -10.21
C ALA A 43 -5.57 -1.54 -11.26
N PRO A 44 -5.75 -2.84 -10.95
CA PRO A 44 -6.37 -3.80 -11.86
C PRO A 44 -7.83 -3.41 -12.16
N ALA A 45 -8.28 -3.66 -13.39
CA ALA A 45 -9.67 -3.40 -13.78
C ALA A 45 -10.66 -4.26 -12.96
N GLU A 46 -10.24 -5.45 -12.56
CA GLU A 46 -10.96 -6.34 -11.66
C GLU A 46 -10.04 -6.75 -10.51
N GLU A 47 -10.20 -6.10 -9.34
CA GLU A 47 -9.43 -6.44 -8.16
C GLU A 47 -9.88 -7.80 -7.59
N LYS A 48 -9.01 -8.80 -7.65
CA LYS A 48 -9.22 -10.12 -7.02
C LYS A 48 -8.72 -10.15 -5.58
N ALA A 49 -7.65 -9.41 -5.32
CA ALA A 49 -7.05 -9.34 -4.00
C ALA A 49 -6.34 -8.01 -3.79
N ARG A 50 -6.00 -7.74 -2.52
CA ARG A 50 -5.22 -6.57 -2.12
C ARG A 50 -4.10 -6.99 -1.20
N LEU A 51 -2.88 -6.62 -1.56
CA LEU A 51 -1.68 -6.77 -0.75
C LEU A 51 -1.28 -5.41 -0.21
N VAL A 52 -1.22 -5.28 1.12
CA VAL A 52 -0.77 -4.05 1.79
C VAL A 52 0.57 -4.34 2.46
N GLU A 53 1.55 -3.49 2.20
CA GLU A 53 2.84 -3.50 2.86
C GLU A 53 2.98 -2.28 3.76
N PHE A 54 3.21 -2.47 5.05
CA PHE A 54 3.74 -1.45 5.94
C PHE A 54 5.27 -1.52 5.88
N LEU A 55 5.88 -0.44 5.38
CA LEU A 55 7.30 -0.39 5.07
C LEU A 55 8.03 0.78 5.72
N ASP A 56 9.33 0.60 5.86
CA ASP A 56 10.29 1.63 6.23
C ASP A 56 11.43 1.63 5.20
N PHE A 57 11.66 2.77 4.55
CA PHE A 57 12.69 2.87 3.52
C PHE A 57 14.10 2.67 4.05
N GLU A 58 14.35 2.90 5.35
CA GLU A 58 15.64 2.66 5.97
C GLU A 58 15.82 1.22 6.48
N CYS A 59 14.73 0.45 6.61
CA CYS A 59 14.79 -0.91 7.12
C CYS A 59 15.52 -1.85 6.14
N PRO A 60 16.61 -2.53 6.58
CA PRO A 60 17.35 -3.45 5.72
C PRO A 60 16.49 -4.60 5.18
N SER A 61 15.55 -5.09 5.98
CA SER A 61 14.63 -6.17 5.55
C SER A 61 13.66 -5.71 4.46
N CYS A 62 13.20 -4.44 4.51
CA CYS A 62 12.40 -3.85 3.43
C CYS A 62 13.22 -3.74 2.14
N GLY A 63 14.46 -3.23 2.22
CA GLY A 63 15.36 -3.16 1.07
C GLY A 63 15.64 -4.54 0.46
N ALA A 64 15.85 -5.56 1.30
CA ALA A 64 16.13 -6.92 0.84
C ALA A 64 14.91 -7.60 0.16
N VAL A 65 13.69 -7.28 0.58
CA VAL A 65 12.47 -7.86 -0.01
C VAL A 65 11.94 -7.07 -1.20
N HIS A 66 12.25 -5.78 -1.30
CA HIS A 66 11.73 -4.88 -2.33
C HIS A 66 11.87 -5.42 -3.77
N PRO A 67 13.02 -5.93 -4.23
CA PRO A 67 13.12 -6.48 -5.59
C PRO A 67 12.14 -7.64 -5.83
N PHE A 68 11.90 -8.46 -4.81
CA PHE A 68 10.95 -9.55 -4.91
C PHE A 68 9.49 -9.06 -4.92
N VAL A 69 9.16 -8.00 -4.17
CA VAL A 69 7.84 -7.37 -4.25
C VAL A 69 7.59 -6.79 -5.64
N GLU A 70 8.62 -6.21 -6.28
CA GLU A 70 8.54 -5.73 -7.67
C GLU A 70 8.28 -6.88 -8.66
N GLU A 71 8.92 -8.07 -8.47
CA GLU A 71 8.61 -9.28 -9.24
C GLU A 71 7.15 -9.68 -9.07
N LEU A 72 6.65 -9.73 -7.82
CA LEU A 72 5.26 -10.08 -7.54
C LEU A 72 4.28 -9.07 -8.13
N LYS A 73 4.62 -7.78 -8.08
CA LYS A 73 3.82 -6.71 -8.69
C LYS A 73 3.75 -6.86 -10.21
N ALA A 74 4.85 -7.22 -10.86
CA ALA A 74 4.87 -7.49 -12.30
C ALA A 74 4.04 -8.73 -12.68
N GLU A 75 4.03 -9.77 -11.83
CA GLU A 75 3.33 -11.03 -12.07
C GLU A 75 1.83 -10.96 -11.78
N PHE A 76 1.41 -10.22 -10.74
CA PHE A 76 0.04 -10.24 -10.22
C PHE A 76 -0.67 -8.87 -10.27
N GLY A 77 -0.01 -7.80 -10.68
CA GLY A 77 -0.55 -6.44 -10.61
C GLY A 77 -1.75 -6.18 -11.53
N ASP A 78 -2.04 -7.09 -12.47
CA ASP A 78 -3.24 -7.11 -13.28
C ASP A 78 -4.50 -7.65 -12.54
N ARG A 79 -4.33 -8.26 -11.37
CA ARG A 79 -5.36 -8.89 -10.53
C ARG A 79 -5.31 -8.48 -9.07
N ILE A 80 -4.15 -8.05 -8.58
CA ILE A 80 -3.92 -7.65 -7.18
C ILE A 80 -3.60 -6.17 -7.11
N THR A 81 -4.31 -5.44 -6.23
CA THR A 81 -3.91 -4.09 -5.85
C THR A 81 -2.80 -4.17 -4.81
N PHE A 82 -1.59 -3.71 -5.18
CA PHE A 82 -0.47 -3.53 -4.27
C PHE A 82 -0.55 -2.15 -3.64
N VAL A 83 -0.42 -2.07 -2.32
CA VAL A 83 -0.55 -0.83 -1.55
C VAL A 83 0.61 -0.70 -0.59
N ASN A 84 1.26 0.46 -0.57
CA ASN A 84 2.26 0.81 0.43
C ASN A 84 1.68 1.75 1.48
N ARG A 85 2.05 1.48 2.75
CA ARG A 85 1.79 2.32 3.92
C ARG A 85 3.10 2.60 4.63
N TYR A 86 3.29 3.83 5.06
CA TYR A 86 4.50 4.21 5.80
C TYR A 86 4.50 3.67 7.23
N PHE A 87 5.62 3.12 7.63
CA PHE A 87 5.84 2.73 9.03
C PHE A 87 7.31 2.95 9.43
N PRO A 88 7.79 4.20 9.40
CA PRO A 88 9.14 4.54 9.80
C PRO A 88 9.36 4.13 11.27
N LEU A 89 10.45 3.40 11.52
CA LEU A 89 10.80 2.90 12.85
C LEU A 89 11.68 3.92 13.57
N SER A 90 11.42 4.13 14.86
CA SER A 90 12.20 5.08 15.69
C SER A 90 13.68 4.74 15.84
N ALA A 91 14.06 3.48 15.57
CA ALA A 91 15.45 3.04 15.56
C ALA A 91 16.21 3.46 14.30
N HIS A 92 15.52 3.94 13.27
CA HIS A 92 16.09 4.32 11.98
C HIS A 92 16.11 5.85 11.85
N PRO A 93 17.29 6.50 11.95
CA PRO A 93 17.39 7.95 12.11
C PRO A 93 16.90 8.76 10.90
N ASN A 94 16.89 8.18 9.69
CA ASN A 94 16.49 8.86 8.45
C ASN A 94 15.16 8.36 7.87
N SER A 95 14.51 7.40 8.52
CA SER A 95 13.30 6.74 7.98
C SER A 95 12.12 7.72 7.80
N GLY A 96 11.91 8.64 8.76
CA GLY A 96 10.90 9.70 8.64
C GLY A 96 11.18 10.65 7.47
N GLN A 97 12.45 11.05 7.29
CA GLN A 97 12.85 11.91 6.18
C GLN A 97 12.68 11.22 4.82
N ALA A 98 12.96 9.91 4.75
CA ALA A 98 12.74 9.12 3.54
C ALA A 98 11.25 9.01 3.20
N ALA A 99 10.39 8.83 4.21
CA ALA A 99 8.93 8.82 4.02
C ALA A 99 8.42 10.19 3.54
N LEU A 100 8.89 11.30 4.11
CA LEU A 100 8.57 12.67 3.65
C LEU A 100 9.00 12.89 2.20
N ALA A 101 10.19 12.42 1.81
CA ALA A 101 10.68 12.53 0.44
C ALA A 101 9.84 11.71 -0.54
N ALA A 102 9.43 10.50 -0.16
CA ALA A 102 8.54 9.67 -0.97
C ALA A 102 7.15 10.30 -1.14
N GLU A 103 6.60 10.89 -0.08
CA GLU A 103 5.32 11.61 -0.13
C GLU A 103 5.40 12.86 -1.00
N ALA A 104 6.49 13.64 -0.89
CA ALA A 104 6.70 14.81 -1.75
C ALA A 104 6.80 14.44 -3.23
N ALA A 105 7.42 13.32 -3.54
CA ALA A 105 7.44 12.77 -4.90
C ALA A 105 6.07 12.26 -5.34
N ALA A 106 5.30 11.66 -4.43
CA ALA A 106 3.94 11.18 -4.69
C ALA A 106 3.01 12.31 -5.15
N GLN A 107 3.11 13.49 -4.53
CA GLN A 107 2.32 14.66 -4.90
C GLN A 107 2.67 15.23 -6.30
N GLN A 108 3.77 14.75 -6.88
CA GLN A 108 4.17 15.01 -8.26
C GLN A 108 4.03 13.76 -9.16
N GLY A 109 3.28 12.74 -8.71
CA GLY A 109 3.01 11.51 -9.48
C GLY A 109 4.20 10.56 -9.57
N GLN A 110 5.27 10.72 -8.76
CA GLN A 110 6.49 9.93 -8.86
C GLN A 110 6.82 9.15 -7.57
N TYR A 111 5.80 8.67 -6.86
CA TYR A 111 5.99 7.85 -5.66
C TYR A 111 6.89 6.63 -5.92
N GLN A 112 6.54 5.82 -6.94
CA GLN A 112 7.25 4.57 -7.21
C GLN A 112 8.70 4.79 -7.62
N GLN A 113 8.97 5.85 -8.38
CA GLN A 113 10.32 6.21 -8.80
C GLN A 113 11.19 6.64 -7.61
N MET A 114 10.62 7.41 -6.68
CA MET A 114 11.34 7.81 -5.47
C MET A 114 11.54 6.61 -4.52
N ALA A 115 10.53 5.77 -4.34
CA ALA A 115 10.63 4.55 -3.55
C ALA A 115 11.73 3.62 -4.07
N ALA A 116 11.79 3.40 -5.39
CA ALA A 116 12.85 2.63 -6.03
C ALA A 116 14.24 3.26 -5.75
N LYS A 117 14.40 4.59 -5.94
CA LYS A 117 15.67 5.27 -5.66
C LYS A 117 16.10 5.13 -4.21
N LEU A 118 15.18 5.24 -3.26
CA LEU A 118 15.47 5.11 -1.84
C LEU A 118 15.99 3.69 -1.54
N PHE A 119 15.32 2.64 -2.02
CA PHE A 119 15.73 1.27 -1.78
C PHE A 119 17.00 0.87 -2.56
N GLU A 120 17.11 1.21 -3.83
CA GLU A 120 18.27 0.88 -4.66
C GLU A 120 19.58 1.48 -4.11
N ASN A 121 19.48 2.64 -3.47
CA ASN A 121 20.62 3.34 -2.88
C ASN A 121 20.68 3.23 -1.36
N GLN A 122 19.88 2.36 -0.74
CA GLN A 122 19.73 2.26 0.72
C GLN A 122 21.09 2.11 1.43
N SER A 123 22.00 1.32 0.89
CA SER A 123 23.34 1.11 1.46
C SER A 123 24.20 2.36 1.55
N GLN A 124 23.86 3.43 0.84
CA GLN A 124 24.61 4.69 0.85
C GLN A 124 24.20 5.62 1.97
N TRP A 125 23.00 5.43 2.54
CA TRP A 125 22.42 6.39 3.47
C TRP A 125 21.82 5.77 4.75
N ALA A 126 21.41 4.50 4.70
CA ALA A 126 20.79 3.85 5.86
C ALA A 126 21.80 3.74 7.03
N GLY A 127 21.30 3.95 8.25
CA GLY A 127 22.08 3.90 9.50
C GLY A 127 22.95 5.14 9.74
N SER A 128 22.97 6.11 8.83
CA SER A 128 23.67 7.38 9.04
C SER A 128 23.06 8.17 10.19
N GLN A 129 23.88 8.62 11.13
CA GLN A 129 23.46 9.52 12.20
C GLN A 129 23.29 10.98 11.73
N GLN A 130 23.73 11.28 10.52
CA GLN A 130 23.54 12.58 9.89
C GLN A 130 22.27 12.55 9.04
N SER A 131 21.58 13.69 8.99
CA SER A 131 20.40 13.84 8.12
C SER A 131 20.72 13.56 6.67
N GLN A 132 19.94 12.70 6.05
CA GLN A 132 20.01 12.37 4.63
C GLN A 132 19.00 13.14 3.76
N ALA A 133 18.28 14.10 4.33
CA ALA A 133 17.37 14.97 3.58
C ALA A 133 18.01 15.65 2.35
N PRO A 134 19.28 16.16 2.41
CA PRO A 134 19.92 16.73 1.23
C PRO A 134 20.14 15.70 0.11
N LEU A 135 20.44 14.45 0.46
CA LEU A 135 20.56 13.35 -0.51
C LEU A 135 19.22 13.04 -1.16
N PHE A 136 18.14 12.96 -0.38
CA PHE A 136 16.78 12.69 -0.90
C PHE A 136 16.29 13.82 -1.80
N ARG A 137 16.63 15.08 -1.48
CA ARG A 137 16.38 16.21 -2.37
C ARG A 137 17.19 16.11 -3.69
N THR A 138 18.40 15.56 -3.64
CA THR A 138 19.19 15.27 -4.85
C THR A 138 18.49 14.21 -5.70
N TYR A 139 17.93 13.16 -5.09
CA TYR A 139 17.12 12.17 -5.81
C TYR A 139 15.88 12.80 -6.48
N ALA A 140 15.21 13.73 -5.79
CA ALA A 140 14.09 14.48 -6.36
C ALA A 140 14.51 15.24 -7.64
N GLY A 141 15.66 15.93 -7.60
CA GLY A 141 16.23 16.60 -8.77
C GLY A 141 16.58 15.64 -9.91
N GLN A 142 17.15 14.47 -9.61
CA GLN A 142 17.45 13.43 -10.61
C GLN A 142 16.19 12.83 -11.24
N LEU A 143 15.08 12.83 -10.53
CA LEU A 143 13.76 12.42 -11.04
C LEU A 143 13.05 13.53 -11.83
N GLY A 144 13.65 14.74 -11.91
CA GLY A 144 13.07 15.88 -12.62
C GLY A 144 11.89 16.52 -11.89
N LEU A 145 11.78 16.33 -10.57
CA LEU A 145 10.74 16.94 -9.78
C LEU A 145 10.93 18.45 -9.64
N ASP A 146 9.84 19.22 -9.51
CA ASP A 146 9.90 20.60 -9.06
C ASP A 146 10.41 20.64 -7.62
N LEU A 147 11.64 21.14 -7.45
CA LEU A 147 12.30 21.16 -6.15
C LEU A 147 11.67 22.17 -5.18
N ALA A 148 11.05 23.24 -5.67
CA ALA A 148 10.37 24.19 -4.80
C ALA A 148 9.09 23.58 -4.22
N GLN A 149 8.31 22.87 -5.05
CA GLN A 149 7.17 22.10 -4.60
C GLN A 149 7.60 20.97 -3.65
N PHE A 150 8.67 20.23 -3.99
CA PHE A 150 9.21 19.16 -3.14
C PHE A 150 9.56 19.69 -1.74
N ASP A 151 10.34 20.78 -1.67
CA ASP A 151 10.75 21.39 -0.40
C ASP A 151 9.55 21.87 0.41
N ALA A 152 8.54 22.46 -0.24
CA ALA A 152 7.32 22.91 0.41
C ALA A 152 6.52 21.73 1.01
N VAL A 153 6.39 20.64 0.28
CA VAL A 153 5.67 19.44 0.75
C VAL A 153 6.41 18.74 1.89
N VAL A 154 7.74 18.62 1.81
CA VAL A 154 8.56 18.04 2.90
C VAL A 154 8.42 18.87 4.19
N ALA A 155 8.24 20.20 4.09
CA ALA A 155 8.07 21.08 5.23
C ALA A 155 6.60 21.24 5.70
N ASP A 156 5.62 20.68 4.99
CA ASP A 156 4.20 20.81 5.34
C ASP A 156 3.82 19.82 6.47
N GLN A 157 3.28 20.34 7.55
CA GLN A 157 2.76 19.56 8.68
C GLN A 157 1.75 18.49 8.23
N LYS A 158 0.94 18.77 7.20
CA LYS A 158 -0.02 17.79 6.67
C LYS A 158 0.65 16.54 6.09
N THR A 159 1.85 16.69 5.53
CA THR A 159 2.64 15.57 5.03
C THR A 159 3.11 14.68 6.18
N GLU A 160 3.58 15.30 7.27
CA GLU A 160 3.93 14.58 8.48
C GLU A 160 2.70 13.90 9.12
N ASP A 161 1.59 14.62 9.26
CA ASP A 161 0.34 14.10 9.81
C ASP A 161 -0.17 12.87 9.04
N ARG A 162 -0.03 12.87 7.71
CA ARG A 162 -0.37 11.72 6.87
C ARG A 162 0.50 10.50 7.20
N ILE A 163 1.80 10.69 7.35
CA ILE A 163 2.72 9.59 7.73
C ILE A 163 2.40 9.09 9.14
N LEU A 164 2.13 10.00 10.07
CA LEU A 164 1.72 9.66 11.44
C LEU A 164 0.40 8.88 11.48
N ALA A 165 -0.54 9.19 10.59
CA ALA A 165 -1.78 8.45 10.45
C ALA A 165 -1.53 7.00 9.97
N ASP A 166 -0.60 6.78 9.05
CA ASP A 166 -0.19 5.44 8.61
C ASP A 166 0.43 4.64 9.76
N ILE A 167 1.29 5.28 10.58
CA ILE A 167 1.88 4.66 11.78
C ILE A 167 0.80 4.29 12.79
N ALA A 168 -0.15 5.19 13.04
CA ALA A 168 -1.24 4.96 13.99
C ALA A 168 -2.11 3.76 13.57
N ASP A 169 -2.47 3.68 12.29
CA ASP A 169 -3.21 2.55 11.75
C ASP A 169 -2.41 1.25 11.85
N GLY A 170 -1.12 1.27 11.48
CA GLY A 170 -0.24 0.11 11.60
C GLY A 170 -0.16 -0.40 13.05
N ASN A 171 0.02 0.49 14.02
CA ASN A 171 0.02 0.14 15.44
C ASN A 171 -1.32 -0.50 15.87
N ALA A 172 -2.45 0.07 15.45
CA ALA A 172 -3.79 -0.47 15.75
C ALA A 172 -4.01 -1.85 15.12
N LEU A 173 -3.37 -2.14 13.98
CA LEU A 173 -3.39 -3.43 13.27
C LEU A 173 -2.32 -4.42 13.80
N GLY A 174 -1.56 -4.05 14.83
CA GLY A 174 -0.53 -4.90 15.42
C GLY A 174 0.74 -5.03 14.57
N VAL A 175 1.04 -4.02 13.74
CA VAL A 175 2.35 -3.90 13.09
C VAL A 175 3.37 -3.52 14.16
N ASN A 176 4.41 -4.32 14.30
CA ASN A 176 5.48 -4.13 15.29
C ASN A 176 6.89 -4.16 14.67
N GLY A 177 6.96 -4.12 13.35
CA GLY A 177 8.19 -4.12 12.57
C GLY A 177 7.90 -4.13 11.07
N THR A 178 8.92 -3.90 10.28
CA THR A 178 8.84 -3.81 8.82
C THR A 178 9.80 -4.79 8.14
N PRO A 179 9.44 -5.33 6.97
CA PRO A 179 8.13 -5.19 6.34
C PRO A 179 7.06 -6.01 7.04
N THR A 180 5.82 -5.52 7.08
CA THR A 180 4.65 -6.31 7.48
C THR A 180 3.64 -6.29 6.36
N PHE A 181 3.19 -7.48 5.96
CA PHE A 181 2.25 -7.66 4.84
C PHE A 181 0.89 -8.11 5.33
N PHE A 182 -0.16 -7.57 4.68
CA PHE A 182 -1.54 -8.03 4.83
C PHE A 182 -2.10 -8.39 3.45
N LEU A 183 -2.74 -9.55 3.35
CA LEU A 183 -3.43 -10.01 2.13
C LEU A 183 -4.92 -10.10 2.45
N ASN A 184 -5.74 -9.33 1.75
CA ASN A 184 -7.19 -9.27 1.96
C ASN A 184 -7.61 -9.03 3.43
N GLY A 185 -6.82 -8.27 4.17
CA GLY A 185 -7.11 -7.94 5.57
C GLY A 185 -6.43 -8.85 6.59
N GLU A 186 -5.86 -9.97 6.17
CA GLU A 186 -5.18 -10.90 7.07
C GLU A 186 -3.67 -10.66 7.07
N LYS A 187 -3.07 -10.54 8.26
CA LYS A 187 -1.62 -10.40 8.43
C LYS A 187 -0.92 -11.67 7.96
N LEU A 188 -0.01 -11.55 7.01
CA LEU A 188 0.73 -12.68 6.49
C LEU A 188 1.86 -13.11 7.44
N THR A 189 1.95 -14.41 7.67
CA THR A 189 3.18 -15.06 8.17
C THR A 189 3.86 -15.70 6.98
N LEU A 190 5.08 -15.26 6.68
CA LEU A 190 5.84 -15.66 5.51
C LEU A 190 7.09 -16.43 5.95
N SER A 191 7.31 -17.60 5.34
CA SER A 191 8.48 -18.45 5.63
C SER A 191 9.53 -18.36 4.53
N THR A 192 9.11 -18.24 3.27
CA THR A 192 9.98 -18.16 2.09
C THR A 192 9.36 -17.27 1.01
N LYS A 193 10.18 -16.84 0.04
CA LYS A 193 9.69 -16.17 -1.18
C LYS A 193 8.68 -17.04 -1.96
N ALA A 194 8.91 -18.35 -2.00
CA ALA A 194 8.00 -19.29 -2.67
C ALA A 194 6.64 -19.37 -1.96
N ASP A 195 6.63 -19.42 -0.61
CA ASP A 195 5.40 -19.35 0.19
C ASP A 195 4.64 -18.05 -0.07
N PHE A 196 5.32 -16.92 -0.13
CA PHE A 196 4.69 -15.63 -0.42
C PHE A 196 4.02 -15.64 -1.81
N ARG A 197 4.77 -16.02 -2.86
CA ARG A 197 4.22 -16.13 -4.23
C ARG A 197 3.02 -17.08 -4.29
N GLN A 198 3.10 -18.24 -3.61
CA GLN A 198 2.01 -19.21 -3.58
C GLN A 198 0.74 -18.65 -2.93
N LYS A 199 0.86 -17.93 -1.80
CA LYS A 199 -0.29 -17.29 -1.15
C LYS A 199 -1.00 -16.29 -2.08
N LEU A 200 -0.25 -15.47 -2.83
CA LEU A 200 -0.85 -14.56 -3.82
C LEU A 200 -1.52 -15.34 -4.96
N ALA A 201 -0.84 -16.37 -5.50
CA ALA A 201 -1.38 -17.17 -6.59
C ALA A 201 -2.69 -17.89 -6.20
N ASP A 202 -2.79 -18.39 -4.98
CA ASP A 202 -4.00 -19.07 -4.48
C ASP A 202 -5.17 -18.12 -4.32
N THR A 203 -4.91 -16.85 -4.02
CA THR A 203 -5.95 -15.84 -3.79
C THR A 203 -6.60 -15.34 -5.10
N VAL A 204 -5.92 -15.48 -6.24
CA VAL A 204 -6.37 -14.96 -7.56
C VAL A 204 -6.83 -16.03 -8.54
N LYS A 205 -7.01 -17.27 -8.07
CA LYS A 205 -7.53 -18.41 -8.86
C LYS A 205 -9.02 -18.31 -9.25
#